data_29cb21651cba3aaa18d4a48ade71804b
#
_entry.id   29cb21651cba3aaa18d4a48ade71804b
#
_cell.length_a   1.000
_cell.length_b   1.000
_cell.length_c   1.000
_cell.angle_alpha   90.00
_cell.angle_beta   90.00
_cell.angle_gamma   90.00
#
_symmetry.space_group_name_H-M   'P 1'
#
loop_
_entity.id
_entity.type
_entity.pdbx_description
1 polymer ?
#
loop_
_entity_poly.entity_id
_entity_poly.type
_entity_poly.pdbx_seq_one_letter_code
_entity_poly.pdbx_strand_id
1 'polypeptide(L)'
;WGSHRVVYGHVIDGEGRRLDEVLLLLMRGPRSFTGEDVVEIHCHGGVIAVQRVLEQVLRQPGVRRAHPGEFSQRAVLNGRLDLTRAEAVSELVAARSRRAAELAMAGLDGGIQAQITALRERLLDQLTELEARVDFEEDLPPLDGEALLQQLQAVRLELQQLVRDGERGDALRQGLRVALVGRPNVGKSSLLNRL
;
A
#
# COMPACT_ATOMS: atom_id res chain seq x y z
N TRP A 1 -28.76 -10.67 -4.62
CA TRP A 1 -27.55 -11.52 -4.56
C TRP A 1 -26.79 -11.17 -3.29
N GLY A 2 -26.36 -12.19 -2.52
CA GLY A 2 -25.65 -11.97 -1.25
C GLY A 2 -24.22 -11.50 -1.49
N SER A 3 -23.66 -10.71 -0.54
CA SER A 3 -22.25 -10.31 -0.55
C SER A 3 -21.33 -11.51 -0.31
N HIS A 4 -20.12 -11.49 -0.88
CA HIS A 4 -19.08 -12.53 -0.75
C HIS A 4 -19.55 -13.90 -1.25
N ARG A 5 -20.29 -13.91 -2.33
CA ARG A 5 -20.72 -15.13 -3.01
C ARG A 5 -20.21 -15.16 -4.44
N VAL A 6 -19.75 -16.33 -4.83
CA VAL A 6 -19.39 -16.61 -6.21
C VAL A 6 -20.62 -17.09 -6.95
N VAL A 7 -20.87 -16.51 -8.12
CA VAL A 7 -21.96 -16.86 -9.00
C VAL A 7 -21.40 -17.24 -10.37
N TYR A 8 -21.83 -18.38 -10.86
CA TYR A 8 -21.53 -18.82 -12.22
C TYR A 8 -22.44 -18.13 -13.24
N GLY A 9 -21.88 -17.73 -14.38
CA GLY A 9 -22.62 -17.07 -15.43
C GLY A 9 -21.86 -16.94 -16.75
N HIS A 10 -22.43 -16.13 -17.64
CA HIS A 10 -21.85 -15.86 -18.95
C HIS A 10 -21.83 -14.36 -19.20
N VAL A 11 -20.78 -13.85 -19.81
CA VAL A 11 -20.77 -12.53 -20.42
C VAL A 11 -21.31 -12.64 -21.82
N ILE A 12 -22.32 -11.81 -22.13
CA ILE A 12 -22.96 -11.74 -23.44
C ILE A 12 -22.71 -10.36 -24.07
N ASP A 13 -22.69 -10.28 -25.39
CA ASP A 13 -22.65 -9.00 -26.11
C ASP A 13 -24.03 -8.37 -26.26
N GLY A 14 -24.09 -7.22 -26.95
CA GLY A 14 -25.35 -6.50 -27.22
C GLY A 14 -26.36 -7.26 -28.14
N GLU A 15 -25.90 -8.31 -28.81
CA GLU A 15 -26.70 -9.18 -29.68
C GLU A 15 -27.10 -10.48 -28.97
N GLY A 16 -26.75 -10.65 -27.70
CA GLY A 16 -27.03 -11.83 -26.90
C GLY A 16 -26.07 -13.01 -27.15
N ARG A 17 -25.00 -12.83 -27.93
CA ARG A 17 -24.02 -13.87 -28.18
C ARG A 17 -23.08 -14.00 -26.96
N ARG A 18 -22.83 -15.23 -26.59
CA ARG A 18 -21.92 -15.56 -25.49
C ARG A 18 -20.46 -15.18 -25.84
N LEU A 19 -19.86 -14.35 -25.02
CA LEU A 19 -18.45 -13.94 -25.14
C LEU A 19 -17.53 -14.85 -24.35
N ASP A 20 -17.90 -15.15 -23.10
CA ASP A 20 -17.15 -16.02 -22.21
C ASP A 20 -18.04 -16.58 -21.10
N GLU A 21 -17.54 -17.63 -20.46
CA GLU A 21 -18.06 -18.24 -19.24
C GLU A 21 -17.26 -17.73 -18.06
N VAL A 22 -17.94 -17.26 -17.01
CA VAL A 22 -17.28 -16.50 -15.94
C VAL A 22 -17.80 -16.88 -14.57
N LEU A 23 -16.95 -16.63 -13.56
CA LEU A 23 -17.36 -16.55 -12.17
C LEU A 23 -17.40 -15.09 -11.75
N LEU A 24 -18.49 -14.70 -11.09
CA LEU A 24 -18.69 -13.37 -10.54
C LEU A 24 -18.57 -13.42 -9.03
N LEU A 25 -17.68 -12.62 -8.46
CA LEU A 25 -17.59 -12.40 -7.01
C LEU A 25 -18.12 -11.01 -6.70
N LEU A 26 -19.17 -10.96 -5.88
CA LEU A 26 -19.81 -9.72 -5.43
C LEU A 26 -19.38 -9.41 -4.01
N MET A 27 -18.81 -8.24 -3.80
CA MET A 27 -18.42 -7.75 -2.49
C MET A 27 -19.11 -6.40 -2.24
N ARG A 28 -19.97 -6.36 -1.23
CA ARG A 28 -20.64 -5.11 -0.83
C ARG A 28 -19.82 -4.38 0.24
N GLY A 29 -19.72 -3.08 0.08
CA GLY A 29 -19.10 -2.23 1.07
C GLY A 29 -19.74 -2.38 2.46
N PRO A 30 -18.99 -2.13 3.53
CA PRO A 30 -17.57 -1.74 3.53
C PRO A 30 -16.57 -2.91 3.42
N ARG A 31 -17.02 -4.16 3.32
CA ARG A 31 -16.18 -5.37 3.27
C ARG A 31 -15.71 -5.66 1.84
N SER A 32 -14.82 -4.81 1.32
CA SER A 32 -14.13 -4.95 0.02
C SER A 32 -12.75 -4.32 0.10
N PHE A 33 -11.96 -4.40 -0.96
CA PHE A 33 -10.63 -3.77 -1.00
C PHE A 33 -10.73 -2.24 -0.91
N THR A 34 -11.68 -1.63 -1.63
CA THR A 34 -11.85 -0.17 -1.65
C THR A 34 -12.76 0.36 -0.55
N GLY A 35 -13.46 -0.51 0.20
CA GLY A 35 -14.54 -0.12 1.10
C GLY A 35 -15.86 0.20 0.40
N GLU A 36 -15.90 0.16 -0.94
CA GLU A 36 -17.09 0.35 -1.78
C GLU A 36 -17.62 -0.99 -2.30
N ASP A 37 -18.73 -0.98 -3.02
CA ASP A 37 -19.21 -2.18 -3.72
C ASP A 37 -18.20 -2.54 -4.82
N VAL A 38 -17.76 -3.80 -4.85
CA VAL A 38 -16.80 -4.33 -5.82
C VAL A 38 -17.36 -5.59 -6.47
N VAL A 39 -17.18 -5.70 -7.77
CA VAL A 39 -17.48 -6.90 -8.54
C VAL A 39 -16.21 -7.38 -9.24
N GLU A 40 -15.86 -8.63 -9.04
CA GLU A 40 -14.80 -9.29 -9.80
C GLU A 40 -15.40 -10.22 -10.83
N ILE A 41 -14.89 -10.17 -12.07
CA ILE A 41 -15.29 -11.04 -13.17
C ILE A 41 -14.09 -11.92 -13.51
N HIS A 42 -14.15 -13.17 -13.13
CA HIS A 42 -13.13 -14.17 -13.42
C HIS A 42 -13.46 -14.85 -14.74
N CYS A 43 -12.74 -14.51 -15.79
CA CYS A 43 -12.90 -15.04 -17.14
C CYS A 43 -11.74 -15.96 -17.54
N HIS A 44 -11.82 -16.62 -18.70
CA HIS A 44 -10.70 -17.42 -19.22
C HIS A 44 -9.46 -16.57 -19.48
N GLY A 45 -8.27 -17.13 -19.18
CA GLY A 45 -6.99 -16.41 -19.11
C GLY A 45 -6.35 -16.04 -20.45
N GLY A 46 -7.05 -16.12 -21.57
CA GLY A 46 -6.55 -15.68 -22.88
C GLY A 46 -6.64 -14.16 -23.03
N VAL A 47 -5.61 -13.53 -23.61
CA VAL A 47 -5.56 -12.06 -23.81
C VAL A 47 -6.82 -11.55 -24.52
N ILE A 48 -7.27 -12.24 -25.57
CA ILE A 48 -8.45 -11.86 -26.36
C ILE A 48 -9.73 -12.02 -25.54
N ALA A 49 -9.87 -13.09 -24.76
CA ALA A 49 -11.05 -13.31 -23.90
C ALA A 49 -11.18 -12.18 -22.87
N VAL A 50 -10.09 -11.88 -22.15
CA VAL A 50 -10.05 -10.78 -21.16
C VAL A 50 -10.38 -9.43 -21.80
N GLN A 51 -9.82 -9.12 -22.99
CA GLN A 51 -10.09 -7.86 -23.69
C GLN A 51 -11.57 -7.75 -24.08
N ARG A 52 -12.17 -8.79 -24.63
CA ARG A 52 -13.60 -8.80 -25.03
C ARG A 52 -14.54 -8.60 -23.83
N VAL A 53 -14.25 -9.25 -22.71
CA VAL A 53 -14.99 -9.05 -21.45
C VAL A 53 -14.87 -7.62 -20.97
N LEU A 54 -13.64 -7.08 -20.93
CA LEU A 54 -13.38 -5.70 -20.49
C LEU A 54 -14.08 -4.68 -21.40
N GLU A 55 -14.02 -4.86 -22.71
CA GLU A 55 -14.70 -3.99 -23.68
C GLU A 55 -16.21 -3.98 -23.44
N GLN A 56 -16.79 -5.15 -23.17
CA GLN A 56 -18.24 -5.26 -22.89
C GLN A 56 -18.63 -4.54 -21.59
N VAL A 57 -17.80 -4.62 -20.56
CA VAL A 57 -18.00 -3.87 -19.31
C VAL A 57 -17.89 -2.36 -19.55
N LEU A 58 -16.90 -1.91 -20.33
CA LEU A 58 -16.67 -0.50 -20.63
C LEU A 58 -17.76 0.14 -21.51
N ARG A 59 -18.59 -0.67 -22.20
CA ARG A 59 -19.76 -0.18 -22.95
C ARG A 59 -20.92 0.23 -22.05
N GLN A 60 -20.89 -0.14 -20.78
CA GLN A 60 -21.97 0.20 -19.85
C GLN A 60 -21.90 1.71 -19.51
N PRO A 61 -23.04 2.40 -19.42
CA PRO A 61 -23.08 3.81 -19.06
C PRO A 61 -22.41 4.07 -17.71
N GLY A 62 -21.56 5.11 -17.63
CA GLY A 62 -20.87 5.50 -16.40
C GLY A 62 -19.67 4.65 -16.03
N VAL A 63 -19.30 3.66 -16.85
CA VAL A 63 -18.13 2.82 -16.61
C VAL A 63 -16.94 3.33 -17.42
N ARG A 64 -15.79 3.39 -16.78
CA ARG A 64 -14.50 3.76 -17.37
C ARG A 64 -13.37 2.86 -16.83
N ARG A 65 -12.24 2.89 -17.49
CA ARG A 65 -11.02 2.28 -16.93
C ARG A 65 -10.58 3.05 -15.69
N ALA A 66 -10.17 2.33 -14.66
CA ALA A 66 -9.51 2.92 -13.50
C ALA A 66 -8.11 3.45 -13.88
N HIS A 67 -7.70 4.53 -13.24
CA HIS A 67 -6.32 5.00 -13.33
C HIS A 67 -5.38 4.08 -12.54
N PRO A 68 -4.10 4.01 -12.91
CA PRO A 68 -3.13 3.28 -12.09
C PRO A 68 -3.17 3.74 -10.62
N GLY A 69 -3.28 2.79 -9.70
CA GLY A 69 -3.36 3.07 -8.25
C GLY A 69 -4.74 3.54 -7.75
N GLU A 70 -5.76 3.69 -8.60
CA GLU A 70 -7.07 4.21 -8.21
C GLU A 70 -7.77 3.34 -7.16
N PHE A 71 -7.62 2.03 -7.20
CA PHE A 71 -8.18 1.12 -6.18
C PHE A 71 -7.58 1.39 -4.79
N SER A 72 -6.24 1.51 -4.71
CA SER A 72 -5.55 1.84 -3.46
C SER A 72 -5.90 3.25 -2.98
N GLN A 73 -6.01 4.23 -3.89
CA GLN A 73 -6.45 5.58 -3.56
C GLN A 73 -7.84 5.60 -2.95
N ARG A 74 -8.81 4.88 -3.54
CA ARG A 74 -10.16 4.77 -2.99
C ARG A 74 -10.16 4.08 -1.63
N ALA A 75 -9.35 3.04 -1.45
CA ALA A 75 -9.20 2.36 -0.17
C ALA A 75 -8.68 3.32 0.93
N VAL A 76 -7.76 4.23 0.60
CA VAL A 76 -7.27 5.26 1.53
C VAL A 76 -8.36 6.30 1.83
N LEU A 77 -9.02 6.84 0.81
CA LEU A 77 -10.09 7.83 0.98
C LEU A 77 -11.25 7.31 1.83
N ASN A 78 -11.55 6.03 1.72
CA ASN A 78 -12.60 5.36 2.49
C ASN A 78 -12.11 4.81 3.86
N GLY A 79 -10.89 5.16 4.29
CA GLY A 79 -10.33 4.76 5.59
C GLY A 79 -10.03 3.26 5.72
N ARG A 80 -10.02 2.51 4.61
CA ARG A 80 -9.73 1.07 4.59
C ARG A 80 -8.23 0.78 4.70
N LEU A 81 -7.41 1.64 4.09
CA LEU A 81 -5.95 1.61 4.15
C LEU A 81 -5.44 2.97 4.62
N ASP A 82 -4.29 3.01 5.28
CA ASP A 82 -3.47 4.20 5.44
C ASP A 82 -2.50 4.35 4.26
N LEU A 83 -1.83 5.51 4.17
CA LEU A 83 -0.89 5.79 3.07
C LEU A 83 0.29 4.82 3.05
N THR A 84 0.81 4.45 4.21
CA THR A 84 1.98 3.55 4.30
C THR A 84 1.65 2.15 3.79
N ARG A 85 0.44 1.65 4.08
CA ARG A 85 -0.05 0.39 3.52
C ARG A 85 -0.33 0.47 2.02
N ALA A 86 -0.86 1.61 1.54
CA ALA A 86 -1.08 1.79 0.11
C ALA A 86 0.25 1.82 -0.67
N GLU A 87 1.29 2.44 -0.13
CA GLU A 87 2.66 2.38 -0.67
C GLU A 87 3.19 0.95 -0.66
N ALA A 88 3.04 0.23 0.45
CA ALA A 88 3.48 -1.17 0.56
C ALA A 88 2.80 -2.10 -0.45
N VAL A 89 1.53 -1.86 -0.84
CA VAL A 89 0.88 -2.57 -1.96
C VAL A 89 1.65 -2.35 -3.26
N SER A 90 2.01 -1.09 -3.56
CA SER A 90 2.77 -0.76 -4.78
C SER A 90 4.16 -1.40 -4.77
N GLU A 91 4.83 -1.37 -3.63
CA GLU A 91 6.15 -2.00 -3.44
C GLU A 91 6.09 -3.52 -3.61
N LEU A 92 5.07 -4.17 -3.05
CA LEU A 92 4.88 -5.61 -3.19
C LEU A 92 4.69 -6.02 -4.65
N VAL A 93 3.88 -5.27 -5.40
CA VAL A 93 3.66 -5.52 -6.83
C VAL A 93 4.93 -5.28 -7.66
N ALA A 94 5.74 -4.29 -7.28
CA ALA A 94 6.99 -3.96 -7.96
C ALA A 94 8.19 -4.83 -7.52
N ALA A 95 8.04 -5.64 -6.47
CA ALA A 95 9.13 -6.43 -5.89
C ALA A 95 9.75 -7.39 -6.91
N ARG A 96 11.08 -7.33 -7.06
CA ARG A 96 11.85 -8.18 -7.96
C ARG A 96 12.70 -9.23 -7.24
N SER A 97 12.64 -9.25 -5.91
CA SER A 97 13.32 -10.23 -5.08
C SER A 97 12.42 -10.69 -3.95
N ARG A 98 12.69 -11.90 -3.44
CA ARG A 98 11.96 -12.42 -2.27
C ARG A 98 12.09 -11.48 -1.07
N ARG A 99 13.27 -10.93 -0.84
CA ARG A 99 13.52 -10.01 0.28
C ARG A 99 12.75 -8.70 0.14
N ALA A 100 12.65 -8.14 -1.07
CA ALA A 100 11.84 -6.95 -1.32
C ALA A 100 10.35 -7.21 -1.04
N ALA A 101 9.83 -8.37 -1.46
CA ALA A 101 8.46 -8.76 -1.18
C ALA A 101 8.19 -8.95 0.34
N GLU A 102 9.13 -9.55 1.08
CA GLU A 102 9.04 -9.70 2.54
C GLU A 102 8.98 -8.34 3.25
N LEU A 103 9.80 -7.37 2.82
CA LEU A 103 9.80 -6.01 3.37
C LEU A 103 8.49 -5.27 3.07
N ALA A 104 7.98 -5.39 1.85
CA ALA A 104 6.69 -4.80 1.47
C ALA A 104 5.54 -5.42 2.27
N MET A 105 5.55 -6.73 2.51
CA MET A 105 4.56 -7.40 3.36
C MET A 105 4.59 -6.87 4.80
N ALA A 106 5.78 -6.68 5.38
CA ALA A 106 5.92 -6.09 6.71
C ALA A 106 5.33 -4.66 6.77
N GLY A 107 5.44 -3.89 5.68
CA GLY A 107 4.77 -2.59 5.54
C GLY A 107 3.24 -2.70 5.54
N LEU A 108 2.68 -3.72 4.88
CA LEU A 108 1.23 -4.00 4.88
C LEU A 108 0.69 -4.37 6.26
N ASP A 109 1.48 -4.99 7.12
CA ASP A 109 1.09 -5.32 8.49
C ASP A 109 0.95 -4.08 9.40
N GLY A 110 1.36 -2.89 8.92
CA GLY A 110 1.13 -1.63 9.59
C GLY A 110 2.12 -1.32 10.73
N GLY A 111 3.26 -2.01 10.79
CA GLY A 111 4.25 -1.82 11.85
C GLY A 111 4.79 -0.39 11.94
N ILE A 112 5.07 0.25 10.80
CA ILE A 112 5.54 1.65 10.74
C ILE A 112 4.44 2.61 11.20
N GLN A 113 3.21 2.40 10.75
CA GLN A 113 2.07 3.24 11.15
C GLN A 113 1.83 3.21 12.67
N ALA A 114 1.92 2.04 13.29
CA ALA A 114 1.77 1.92 14.73
C ALA A 114 2.86 2.71 15.49
N GLN A 115 4.11 2.63 15.03
CA GLN A 115 5.23 3.38 15.63
C GLN A 115 5.04 4.90 15.48
N ILE A 116 4.66 5.38 14.29
CA ILE A 116 4.39 6.80 14.03
C ILE A 116 3.21 7.29 14.89
N THR A 117 2.15 6.48 15.00
CA THR A 117 1.00 6.83 15.85
C THR A 117 1.41 6.98 17.31
N ALA A 118 2.18 6.05 17.86
CA ALA A 118 2.66 6.12 19.24
C ALA A 118 3.56 7.37 19.48
N LEU A 119 4.43 7.71 18.53
CA LEU A 119 5.25 8.92 18.61
C LEU A 119 4.39 10.20 18.54
N ARG A 120 3.38 10.20 17.66
CA ARG A 120 2.44 11.32 17.55
C ARG A 120 1.63 11.52 18.83
N GLU A 121 1.13 10.47 19.43
CA GLU A 121 0.36 10.54 20.70
C GLU A 121 1.23 11.12 21.80
N ARG A 122 2.47 10.67 21.95
CA ARG A 122 3.42 11.23 22.92
C ARG A 122 3.66 12.74 22.72
N LEU A 123 3.74 13.21 21.47
CA LEU A 123 3.88 14.65 21.17
C LEU A 123 2.58 15.42 21.47
N LEU A 124 1.41 14.84 21.19
CA LEU A 124 0.12 15.44 21.52
C LEU A 124 -0.08 15.58 23.02
N ASP A 125 0.33 14.57 23.81
CA ASP A 125 0.24 14.64 25.27
C ASP A 125 1.09 15.81 25.79
N GLN A 126 2.30 16.02 25.26
CA GLN A 126 3.15 17.16 25.63
C GLN A 126 2.52 18.50 25.20
N LEU A 127 1.95 18.55 24.01
CA LEU A 127 1.25 19.74 23.52
C LEU A 127 0.06 20.09 24.41
N THR A 128 -0.76 19.11 24.75
CA THR A 128 -1.94 19.28 25.63
C THR A 128 -1.52 19.79 27.02
N GLU A 129 -0.42 19.25 27.56
CA GLU A 129 0.12 19.72 28.85
C GLU A 129 0.59 21.17 28.77
N LEU A 130 1.27 21.56 27.68
CA LEU A 130 1.72 22.94 27.47
C LEU A 130 0.53 23.90 27.30
N GLU A 131 -0.48 23.53 26.51
CA GLU A 131 -1.70 24.33 26.30
C GLU A 131 -2.47 24.53 27.61
N ALA A 132 -2.62 23.47 28.42
CA ALA A 132 -3.26 23.57 29.73
C ALA A 132 -2.51 24.55 30.66
N ARG A 133 -1.19 24.62 30.60
CA ARG A 133 -0.41 25.57 31.41
C ARG A 133 -0.49 27.00 30.92
N VAL A 134 -0.72 27.21 29.62
CA VAL A 134 -0.99 28.54 29.06
C VAL A 134 -2.34 29.08 29.53
N ASP A 135 -3.34 28.18 29.55
CA ASP A 135 -4.73 28.56 29.90
C ASP A 135 -4.96 28.64 31.42
N PHE A 136 -4.22 27.87 32.23
CA PHE A 136 -4.42 27.70 33.67
C PHE A 136 -3.11 27.83 34.46
N GLU A 137 -2.31 28.86 34.15
CA GLU A 137 -0.97 29.07 34.73
C GLU A 137 -0.97 29.09 36.27
N GLU A 138 -2.00 29.67 36.91
CA GLU A 138 -2.07 29.80 38.35
C GLU A 138 -2.49 28.50 39.07
N ASP A 139 -3.14 27.58 38.36
CA ASP A 139 -3.71 26.34 38.93
C ASP A 139 -2.76 25.12 38.79
N LEU A 140 -1.72 25.22 37.98
CA LEU A 140 -0.84 24.09 37.67
C LEU A 140 0.59 24.29 38.28
N PRO A 141 1.25 23.21 38.70
CA PRO A 141 2.63 23.30 39.19
C PRO A 141 3.55 23.81 38.07
N PRO A 142 4.71 24.44 38.41
CA PRO A 142 5.67 24.90 37.40
C PRO A 142 6.03 23.81 36.40
N LEU A 143 6.24 24.20 35.12
CA LEU A 143 6.66 23.27 34.07
C LEU A 143 8.05 22.72 34.40
N ASP A 144 8.19 21.42 34.40
CA ASP A 144 9.49 20.76 34.37
C ASP A 144 10.05 20.77 32.93
N GLY A 145 10.75 21.84 32.58
CA GLY A 145 11.33 22.03 31.26
C GLY A 145 12.44 21.01 30.93
N GLU A 146 13.10 20.45 31.93
CA GLU A 146 14.13 19.42 31.70
C GLU A 146 13.50 18.09 31.33
N ALA A 147 12.46 17.66 32.04
CA ALA A 147 11.68 16.46 31.70
C ALA A 147 11.07 16.56 30.30
N LEU A 148 10.49 17.71 29.95
CA LEU A 148 9.95 17.97 28.62
C LEU A 148 11.02 17.81 27.52
N LEU A 149 12.18 18.45 27.71
CA LEU A 149 13.29 18.36 26.76
C LEU A 149 13.78 16.92 26.58
N GLN A 150 13.87 16.15 27.66
CA GLN A 150 14.25 14.75 27.60
C GLN A 150 13.26 13.93 26.78
N GLN A 151 11.95 14.13 26.97
CA GLN A 151 10.92 13.43 26.22
C GLN A 151 10.94 13.80 24.73
N LEU A 152 11.11 15.07 24.38
CA LEU A 152 11.23 15.52 22.99
C LEU A 152 12.50 14.96 22.32
N GLN A 153 13.61 14.89 23.06
CA GLN A 153 14.85 14.26 22.57
C GLN A 153 14.67 12.77 22.31
N ALA A 154 13.97 12.06 23.18
CA ALA A 154 13.67 10.63 22.98
C ALA A 154 12.84 10.41 21.70
N VAL A 155 11.77 11.18 21.51
CA VAL A 155 10.97 11.12 20.28
C VAL A 155 11.81 11.41 19.03
N ARG A 156 12.69 12.43 19.11
CA ARG A 156 13.60 12.77 18.01
C ARG A 156 14.54 11.61 17.65
N LEU A 157 15.11 10.94 18.64
CA LEU A 157 16.03 9.81 18.42
C LEU A 157 15.31 8.62 17.78
N GLU A 158 14.09 8.32 18.22
CA GLU A 158 13.27 7.26 17.64
C GLU A 158 12.89 7.57 16.18
N LEU A 159 12.48 8.82 15.87
CA LEU A 159 12.22 9.27 14.50
C LEU A 159 13.47 9.17 13.61
N GLN A 160 14.63 9.58 14.12
CA GLN A 160 15.90 9.46 13.39
C GLN A 160 16.25 7.99 13.10
N GLN A 161 15.92 7.08 14.01
CA GLN A 161 16.12 5.65 13.78
C GLN A 161 15.20 5.13 12.68
N LEU A 162 13.92 5.50 12.70
CA LEU A 162 12.96 5.13 11.64
C LEU A 162 13.41 5.62 10.26
N VAL A 163 13.93 6.84 10.16
CA VAL A 163 14.46 7.38 8.89
C VAL A 163 15.64 6.55 8.41
N ARG A 164 16.63 6.26 9.30
CA ARG A 164 17.79 5.43 8.94
C ARG A 164 17.40 4.02 8.48
N ASP A 165 16.39 3.43 9.13
CA ASP A 165 15.90 2.10 8.78
C ASP A 165 15.15 2.13 7.43
N GLY A 166 14.43 3.22 7.13
CA GLY A 166 13.82 3.47 5.83
C GLY A 166 14.86 3.58 4.71
N GLU A 167 15.92 4.36 4.90
CA GLU A 167 17.03 4.50 3.92
C GLU A 167 17.70 3.16 3.60
N ARG A 168 17.92 2.32 4.63
CA ARG A 168 18.45 0.96 4.46
C ARG A 168 17.48 0.06 3.70
N GLY A 169 16.19 0.16 4.00
CA GLY A 169 15.12 -0.55 3.30
C GLY A 169 15.07 -0.20 1.82
N ASP A 170 15.26 1.07 1.47
CA ASP A 170 15.25 1.57 0.10
C ASP A 170 16.39 0.98 -0.74
N ALA A 171 17.59 0.90 -0.20
CA ALA A 171 18.73 0.28 -0.87
C ALA A 171 18.48 -1.22 -1.17
N LEU A 172 17.79 -1.93 -0.27
CA LEU A 172 17.41 -3.32 -0.47
C LEU A 172 16.28 -3.49 -1.50
N ARG A 173 15.36 -2.52 -1.59
CA ARG A 173 14.23 -2.52 -2.54
C ARG A 173 14.67 -2.23 -3.96
N GLN A 174 15.50 -1.20 -4.17
CA GLN A 174 15.97 -0.81 -5.48
C GLN A 174 17.01 -1.79 -6.05
N GLY A 175 17.63 -2.60 -5.22
CA GLY A 175 18.75 -3.47 -5.57
C GLY A 175 20.02 -2.68 -5.90
N LEU A 176 21.13 -3.39 -6.04
CA LEU A 176 22.40 -2.80 -6.44
C LEU A 176 22.52 -2.88 -7.97
N ARG A 177 22.72 -1.74 -8.63
CA ARG A 177 23.11 -1.71 -10.04
C ARG A 177 24.60 -1.98 -10.14
N VAL A 178 24.97 -3.18 -10.60
CA VAL A 178 26.37 -3.60 -10.79
C VAL A 178 26.69 -3.58 -12.27
N ALA A 179 27.76 -2.86 -12.65
CA ALA A 179 28.29 -2.88 -13.99
C ALA A 179 29.55 -3.76 -14.02
N LEU A 180 29.57 -4.80 -14.86
CA LEU A 180 30.74 -5.64 -15.11
C LEU A 180 31.55 -5.02 -16.22
N VAL A 181 32.69 -4.38 -15.87
CA VAL A 181 33.58 -3.71 -16.80
C VAL A 181 34.87 -4.51 -16.93
N GLY A 182 35.42 -4.65 -18.16
CA GLY A 182 36.69 -5.32 -18.40
C GLY A 182 36.91 -5.57 -19.91
N ARG A 183 38.14 -6.00 -20.26
CA ARG A 183 38.54 -6.29 -21.64
C ARG A 183 37.64 -7.36 -22.28
N PRO A 184 37.53 -7.43 -23.61
CA PRO A 184 36.85 -8.53 -24.30
C PRO A 184 37.40 -9.90 -23.84
N ASN A 185 36.54 -10.92 -23.79
CA ASN A 185 36.89 -12.33 -23.50
C ASN A 185 37.51 -12.63 -22.11
N VAL A 186 37.35 -11.76 -21.11
CA VAL A 186 37.82 -12.01 -19.71
C VAL A 186 36.80 -12.74 -18.83
N GLY A 187 35.74 -13.30 -19.41
CA GLY A 187 34.77 -14.10 -18.66
C GLY A 187 33.58 -13.32 -18.06
N LYS A 188 33.34 -12.05 -18.46
CA LYS A 188 32.20 -11.23 -17.94
C LYS A 188 30.86 -11.94 -18.12
N SER A 189 30.59 -12.46 -19.32
CA SER A 189 29.33 -13.17 -19.60
C SER A 189 29.21 -14.48 -18.83
N SER A 190 30.32 -15.17 -18.59
CA SER A 190 30.35 -16.41 -17.80
C SER A 190 30.06 -16.12 -16.32
N LEU A 191 30.53 -14.98 -15.79
CA LEU A 191 30.22 -14.55 -14.45
C LEU A 191 28.74 -14.14 -14.32
N LEU A 192 28.23 -13.33 -15.28
CA LEU A 192 26.84 -12.91 -15.32
C LEU A 192 25.83 -14.07 -15.38
N ASN A 193 26.21 -15.13 -16.12
CA ASN A 193 25.36 -16.33 -16.24
C ASN A 193 25.40 -17.25 -15.01
N ARG A 194 26.28 -16.99 -14.06
CA ARG A 194 26.38 -17.74 -12.80
C ARG A 194 25.81 -17.01 -11.58
N LEU A 195 25.54 -15.72 -11.71
CA LEU A 195 24.84 -14.89 -10.73
C LEU A 195 23.32 -15.00 -10.91
#